data_f5089393b7d20f5c040739429a461463
#
_entry.id   f5089393b7d20f5c040739429a461463
#
_cell.length_a   1.000
_cell.length_b   1.000
_cell.length_c   1.000
_cell.angle_alpha   90.00
_cell.angle_beta   90.00
_cell.angle_gamma   90.00
#
_symmetry.space_group_name_H-M   'P 1'
#
loop_
_entity.id
_entity.type
_entity.pdbx_description
1 polymer ?
#
loop_
_entity_poly.entity_id
_entity_poly.type
_entity_poly.pdbx_seq_one_letter_code
_entity_poly.pdbx_strand_id
1 'polypeptide(L)'
;MNIVSFGGGTNSTAMIIGMYLHKIPIDLILFADTGGEQPHTYEFMETFNEWLVKHGIPKIVSVEYHDKDGNRLTLEQECINSGRLPSIAYGFKKCSLKHKIGTQEKFCNNYQPCKDVWASGQRVHKYIGYDAGETRRIQHAAPIDEADKKYEKHYPLYEWGWTREECVHVIERAGLPRPGKSSCFFCPSMKKKEIQALWENYPDLFERAIALEHGSAETNVNVKGLGRNWSWESYYNEFMANKEFEEAQLTFDQLFPDSPGGCICGAPCGCYDG
;
A
#
# COMPACT_ATOMS: atom_id res chain seq x y z
N MET A 1 9.58 -14.96 22.30
CA MET A 1 9.97 -13.72 21.58
C MET A 1 8.86 -13.33 20.62
N ASN A 2 8.44 -12.07 20.65
CA ASN A 2 7.30 -11.53 19.93
C ASN A 2 7.78 -10.53 18.86
N ILE A 3 7.60 -10.85 17.60
CA ILE A 3 7.97 -10.01 16.45
C ILE A 3 6.72 -9.52 15.77
N VAL A 4 6.66 -8.23 15.49
CA VAL A 4 5.59 -7.61 14.71
C VAL A 4 6.05 -7.38 13.27
N SER A 5 5.29 -7.91 12.29
CA SER A 5 5.46 -7.58 10.88
C SER A 5 4.69 -6.29 10.59
N PHE A 6 5.39 -5.16 10.61
CA PHE A 6 4.82 -3.84 10.39
C PHE A 6 4.80 -3.50 8.90
N GLY A 7 3.66 -3.09 8.40
CA GLY A 7 3.49 -2.74 6.98
C GLY A 7 3.42 -1.24 6.69
N GLY A 8 3.54 -0.37 7.71
CA GLY A 8 3.42 1.09 7.56
C GLY A 8 1.98 1.59 7.40
N GLY A 9 0.98 0.71 7.47
CA GLY A 9 -0.42 1.07 7.23
C GLY A 9 -1.32 0.91 8.47
N THR A 10 -2.60 1.22 8.30
CA THR A 10 -3.61 1.27 9.37
C THR A 10 -3.67 0.00 10.20
N ASN A 11 -3.80 -1.18 9.58
CA ASN A 11 -3.99 -2.43 10.33
C ASN A 11 -2.79 -2.76 11.22
N SER A 12 -1.57 -2.68 10.70
CA SER A 12 -0.36 -2.97 11.49
C SER A 12 -0.11 -1.96 12.60
N THR A 13 -0.48 -0.69 12.39
CA THR A 13 -0.43 0.35 13.43
C THR A 13 -1.43 0.06 14.53
N ALA A 14 -2.70 -0.18 14.18
CA ALA A 14 -3.76 -0.50 15.14
C ALA A 14 -3.44 -1.79 15.93
N MET A 15 -2.85 -2.80 15.26
CA MET A 15 -2.42 -4.03 15.91
C MET A 15 -1.39 -3.75 17.03
N ILE A 16 -0.39 -2.93 16.76
CA ILE A 16 0.63 -2.57 17.76
C ILE A 16 -0.01 -1.83 18.95
N ILE A 17 -0.90 -0.86 18.66
CA ILE A 17 -1.63 -0.14 19.72
C ILE A 17 -2.50 -1.12 20.51
N GLY A 18 -3.20 -2.04 19.84
CA GLY A 18 -3.99 -3.09 20.50
C GLY A 18 -3.15 -4.02 21.36
N MET A 19 -1.99 -4.47 20.87
CA MET A 19 -1.04 -5.27 21.67
C MET A 19 -0.61 -4.52 22.94
N TYR A 20 -0.32 -3.22 22.85
CA TYR A 20 -0.02 -2.39 24.01
C TYR A 20 -1.20 -2.35 25.00
N LEU A 21 -2.42 -2.12 24.53
CA LEU A 21 -3.62 -2.08 25.39
C LEU A 21 -3.90 -3.43 26.06
N HIS A 22 -3.67 -4.53 25.34
CA HIS A 22 -3.81 -5.91 25.87
C HIS A 22 -2.58 -6.40 26.64
N LYS A 23 -1.57 -5.56 26.84
CA LYS A 23 -0.31 -5.89 27.55
C LYS A 23 0.44 -7.09 26.94
N ILE A 24 0.33 -7.26 25.62
CA ILE A 24 1.12 -8.26 24.88
C ILE A 24 2.50 -7.64 24.63
N PRO A 25 3.59 -8.24 25.13
CA PRO A 25 4.93 -7.68 24.97
C PRO A 25 5.35 -7.70 23.50
N ILE A 26 6.10 -6.69 23.09
CA ILE A 26 6.65 -6.54 21.73
C ILE A 26 8.17 -6.44 21.87
N ASP A 27 8.89 -7.42 21.31
CA ASP A 27 10.36 -7.45 21.39
C ASP A 27 11.01 -6.82 20.15
N LEU A 28 10.33 -6.88 18.98
CA LEU A 28 10.86 -6.38 17.72
C LEU A 28 9.73 -6.00 16.77
N ILE A 29 9.87 -4.84 16.12
CA ILE A 29 8.96 -4.38 15.04
C ILE A 29 9.78 -4.29 13.76
N LEU A 30 9.43 -5.09 12.75
CA LEU A 30 10.13 -5.13 11.46
C LEU A 30 9.28 -4.48 10.35
N PHE A 31 9.87 -3.51 9.69
CA PHE A 31 9.36 -2.93 8.45
C PHE A 31 10.29 -3.31 7.30
N ALA A 32 9.75 -3.96 6.27
CA ALA A 32 10.52 -4.30 5.07
C ALA A 32 10.37 -3.17 4.05
N ASP A 33 11.41 -2.34 3.95
CA ASP A 33 11.47 -1.23 3.00
C ASP A 33 11.83 -1.73 1.61
N THR A 34 10.92 -1.53 0.67
CA THR A 34 11.12 -1.86 -0.75
C THR A 34 11.91 -0.78 -1.50
N GLY A 35 12.15 0.37 -0.87
CA GLY A 35 12.70 1.58 -1.48
C GLY A 35 11.72 2.30 -2.41
N GLY A 36 10.45 1.90 -2.40
CA GLY A 36 9.42 2.48 -3.26
C GLY A 36 8.16 2.92 -2.51
N GLU A 37 8.17 2.92 -1.18
CA GLU A 37 7.00 3.40 -0.41
C GLU A 37 6.80 4.91 -0.65
N GLN A 38 5.56 5.38 -0.50
CA GLN A 38 5.24 6.79 -0.67
C GLN A 38 5.77 7.62 0.52
N PRO A 39 6.13 8.92 0.33
CA PRO A 39 6.74 9.75 1.37
C PRO A 39 5.93 9.78 2.67
N HIS A 40 4.61 9.91 2.60
CA HIS A 40 3.74 9.91 3.78
C HIS A 40 3.87 8.64 4.65
N THR A 41 4.33 7.51 4.08
CA THR A 41 4.57 6.28 4.86
C THR A 41 5.78 6.46 5.77
N TYR A 42 6.86 7.06 5.26
CA TYR A 42 8.06 7.33 6.05
C TYR A 42 7.80 8.41 7.12
N GLU A 43 7.12 9.49 6.76
CA GLU A 43 6.72 10.55 7.70
C GLU A 43 5.85 10.00 8.85
N PHE A 44 4.88 9.15 8.50
CA PHE A 44 4.06 8.49 9.51
C PHE A 44 4.89 7.59 10.43
N MET A 45 5.87 6.86 9.88
CA MET A 45 6.75 5.99 10.69
C MET A 45 7.57 6.79 11.71
N GLU A 46 8.02 7.99 11.36
CA GLU A 46 8.72 8.88 12.32
C GLU A 46 7.79 9.26 13.47
N THR A 47 6.60 9.76 13.16
CA THR A 47 5.56 10.10 14.16
C THR A 47 5.19 8.89 15.02
N PHE A 48 5.05 7.72 14.41
CA PHE A 48 4.71 6.51 15.15
C PHE A 48 5.87 6.01 16.02
N ASN A 49 7.11 6.17 15.60
CA ASN A 49 8.28 5.86 16.43
C ASN A 49 8.34 6.73 17.69
N GLU A 50 7.95 8.00 17.63
CA GLU A 50 7.85 8.86 18.81
C GLU A 50 6.79 8.31 19.80
N TRP A 51 5.64 7.91 19.25
CA TRP A 51 4.58 7.29 20.05
C TRP A 51 5.05 5.99 20.70
N LEU A 52 5.74 5.11 19.96
CA LEU A 52 6.28 3.84 20.47
C LEU A 52 7.22 4.06 21.65
N VAL A 53 8.19 4.98 21.50
CA VAL A 53 9.16 5.31 22.55
C VAL A 53 8.46 5.83 23.80
N LYS A 54 7.49 6.74 23.64
CA LYS A 54 6.69 7.28 24.74
C LYS A 54 5.98 6.19 25.56
N HIS A 55 5.62 5.08 24.91
CA HIS A 55 4.91 3.97 25.54
C HIS A 55 5.82 2.79 25.91
N GLY A 56 7.15 2.97 25.86
CA GLY A 56 8.11 1.94 26.23
C GLY A 56 8.18 0.75 25.26
N ILE A 57 7.76 0.96 23.99
CA ILE A 57 7.77 -0.05 22.94
C ILE A 57 9.01 0.18 22.05
N PRO A 58 9.66 -0.89 21.55
CA PRO A 58 10.79 -0.75 20.64
C PRO A 58 10.45 0.05 19.37
N LYS A 59 11.42 0.82 18.88
CA LYS A 59 11.30 1.48 17.57
C LYS A 59 11.20 0.46 16.43
N ILE A 60 10.64 0.91 15.32
CA ILE A 60 10.59 0.16 14.08
C ILE A 60 12.02 -0.01 13.54
N VAL A 61 12.36 -1.26 13.22
CA VAL A 61 13.61 -1.62 12.53
C VAL A 61 13.28 -1.82 11.06
N SER A 62 13.82 -0.95 10.21
CA SER A 62 13.72 -1.07 8.76
C SER A 62 14.74 -2.07 8.25
N VAL A 63 14.28 -2.99 7.39
CA VAL A 63 15.12 -3.99 6.73
C VAL A 63 14.93 -3.90 5.22
N GLU A 64 16.01 -4.06 4.47
CA GLU A 64 16.06 -3.86 3.03
C GLU A 64 16.54 -5.12 2.31
N TYR A 65 16.11 -5.28 1.07
CA TYR A 65 16.59 -6.39 0.25
C TYR A 65 18.00 -6.08 -0.28
N HIS A 66 18.87 -7.06 -0.11
CA HIS A 66 20.23 -7.06 -0.68
C HIS A 66 20.37 -8.25 -1.63
N ASP A 67 20.98 -8.02 -2.78
CA ASP A 67 21.30 -9.05 -3.78
C ASP A 67 22.34 -10.06 -3.27
N LYS A 68 22.81 -10.94 -4.17
CA LYS A 68 23.81 -11.96 -3.81
C LYS A 68 25.19 -11.35 -3.50
N ASP A 69 25.46 -10.17 -4.05
CA ASP A 69 26.74 -9.47 -3.90
C ASP A 69 26.73 -8.55 -2.67
N GLY A 70 25.59 -8.50 -1.95
CA GLY A 70 25.41 -7.69 -0.74
C GLY A 70 25.00 -6.26 -1.01
N ASN A 71 24.71 -5.86 -2.26
CA ASN A 71 24.28 -4.53 -2.60
C ASN A 71 22.78 -4.36 -2.31
N ARG A 72 22.39 -3.20 -1.78
CA ARG A 72 20.98 -2.82 -1.66
C ARG A 72 20.35 -2.79 -3.05
N LEU A 73 19.22 -3.47 -3.21
CA LEU A 73 18.46 -3.50 -4.45
C LEU A 73 16.99 -3.17 -4.15
N THR A 74 16.56 -1.96 -4.53
CA THR A 74 15.15 -1.57 -4.39
C THR A 74 14.28 -2.32 -5.39
N LEU A 75 12.97 -2.40 -5.12
CA LEU A 75 12.03 -3.03 -6.06
C LEU A 75 11.95 -2.25 -7.38
N GLU A 76 12.04 -0.91 -7.34
CA GLU A 76 12.09 -0.08 -8.53
C GLU A 76 13.32 -0.41 -9.38
N GLN A 77 14.52 -0.46 -8.75
CA GLN A 77 15.76 -0.79 -9.44
C GLN A 77 15.71 -2.18 -10.07
N GLU A 78 15.10 -3.15 -9.38
CA GLU A 78 14.90 -4.49 -9.94
C GLU A 78 13.99 -4.46 -11.18
N CYS A 79 12.92 -3.66 -11.15
CA CYS A 79 12.03 -3.48 -12.31
C CYS A 79 12.79 -2.85 -13.48
N ILE A 80 13.56 -1.78 -13.24
CA ILE A 80 14.38 -1.11 -14.26
C ILE A 80 15.40 -2.08 -14.85
N ASN A 81 16.19 -2.77 -14.01
CA ASN A 81 17.26 -3.68 -14.45
C ASN A 81 16.73 -4.87 -15.26
N SER A 82 15.51 -5.31 -14.96
CA SER A 82 14.88 -6.44 -15.65
C SER A 82 14.01 -6.04 -16.84
N GLY A 83 13.74 -4.75 -17.04
CA GLY A 83 12.77 -4.24 -18.01
C GLY A 83 11.37 -4.81 -17.77
N ARG A 84 10.96 -5.06 -16.51
CA ARG A 84 9.67 -5.66 -16.17
C ARG A 84 8.97 -4.90 -15.08
N LEU A 85 7.65 -4.86 -15.16
CA LEU A 85 6.81 -4.31 -14.10
C LEU A 85 6.83 -5.19 -12.84
N PRO A 86 6.40 -4.65 -11.67
CA PRO A 86 6.22 -5.45 -10.47
C PRO A 86 5.35 -6.68 -10.74
N SER A 87 5.74 -7.82 -10.19
CA SER A 87 5.12 -9.12 -10.48
C SER A 87 3.60 -9.18 -10.29
N ILE A 88 3.06 -8.27 -9.48
CA ILE A 88 1.62 -8.13 -9.26
C ILE A 88 0.87 -7.68 -10.53
N ALA A 89 1.51 -6.93 -11.42
CA ALA A 89 0.96 -6.59 -12.74
C ALA A 89 0.65 -7.85 -13.57
N TYR A 90 1.45 -8.88 -13.39
CA TYR A 90 1.29 -10.19 -14.06
C TYR A 90 0.45 -11.19 -13.25
N GLY A 91 -0.14 -10.77 -12.11
CA GLY A 91 -0.97 -11.64 -11.26
C GLY A 91 -0.20 -12.42 -10.19
N PHE A 92 1.10 -12.22 -10.03
CA PHE A 92 1.93 -12.90 -9.06
C PHE A 92 2.31 -11.97 -7.90
N LYS A 93 2.62 -12.54 -6.73
CA LYS A 93 3.03 -11.77 -5.54
C LYS A 93 4.55 -11.89 -5.25
N LYS A 94 5.38 -12.13 -6.27
CA LYS A 94 6.83 -12.31 -6.09
C LYS A 94 7.50 -11.10 -5.45
N CYS A 95 7.09 -9.87 -5.79
CA CYS A 95 7.61 -8.65 -5.17
C CYS A 95 7.39 -8.66 -3.64
N SER A 96 6.20 -9.04 -3.17
CA SER A 96 5.92 -9.16 -1.74
C SER A 96 6.71 -10.29 -1.07
N LEU A 97 6.84 -11.44 -1.73
CA LEU A 97 7.59 -12.56 -1.21
C LEU A 97 9.08 -12.24 -1.08
N LYS A 98 9.67 -11.62 -2.11
CA LYS A 98 11.10 -11.31 -2.16
C LYS A 98 11.46 -10.12 -1.27
N HIS A 99 10.87 -8.95 -1.55
CA HIS A 99 11.26 -7.69 -0.91
C HIS A 99 10.64 -7.46 0.48
N LYS A 100 9.55 -8.16 0.83
CA LYS A 100 8.94 -7.98 2.16
C LYS A 100 9.16 -9.22 3.04
N ILE A 101 8.59 -10.36 2.69
CA ILE A 101 8.64 -11.56 3.54
C ILE A 101 10.06 -12.10 3.65
N GLY A 102 10.71 -12.38 2.51
CA GLY A 102 12.05 -12.95 2.48
C GLY A 102 13.11 -12.04 3.11
N THR A 103 12.94 -10.71 3.01
CA THR A 103 13.83 -9.75 3.67
C THR A 103 13.72 -9.81 5.18
N GLN A 104 12.50 -9.84 5.74
CA GLN A 104 12.30 -10.03 7.17
C GLN A 104 12.82 -11.39 7.65
N GLU A 105 12.61 -12.45 6.88
CA GLU A 105 13.13 -13.79 7.21
C GLU A 105 14.66 -13.83 7.20
N LYS A 106 15.31 -13.21 6.20
CA LYS A 106 16.77 -13.08 6.14
C LYS A 106 17.30 -12.36 7.38
N PHE A 107 16.65 -11.29 7.80
CA PHE A 107 17.02 -10.58 9.02
C PHE A 107 16.87 -11.49 10.25
N CYS A 108 15.70 -12.11 10.45
CA CYS A 108 15.45 -12.98 11.61
C CYS A 108 16.41 -14.17 11.66
N ASN A 109 16.76 -14.77 10.50
CA ASN A 109 17.72 -15.87 10.42
C ASN A 109 19.14 -15.46 10.87
N ASN A 110 19.46 -14.16 10.87
CA ASN A 110 20.75 -13.63 11.32
C ASN A 110 20.67 -12.96 12.69
N TYR A 111 19.48 -12.73 13.23
CA TYR A 111 19.26 -12.08 14.50
C TYR A 111 19.40 -13.06 15.66
N GLN A 112 20.37 -12.81 16.55
CA GLN A 112 20.75 -13.76 17.60
C GLN A 112 19.57 -14.16 18.50
N PRO A 113 18.70 -13.24 18.98
CA PRO A 113 17.56 -13.63 19.81
C PRO A 113 16.59 -14.64 19.14
N CYS A 114 16.39 -14.53 17.82
CA CYS A 114 15.59 -15.53 17.08
C CYS A 114 16.28 -16.90 17.07
N LYS A 115 17.60 -16.91 16.82
CA LYS A 115 18.39 -18.15 16.81
C LYS A 115 18.35 -18.86 18.16
N ASP A 116 18.42 -18.10 19.26
CA ASP A 116 18.38 -18.65 20.62
C ASP A 116 17.02 -19.30 20.92
N VAL A 117 15.90 -18.67 20.50
CA VAL A 117 14.56 -19.23 20.61
C VAL A 117 14.46 -20.53 19.82
N TRP A 118 14.91 -20.56 18.56
CA TRP A 118 14.88 -21.77 17.74
C TRP A 118 15.79 -22.87 18.26
N ALA A 119 16.98 -22.52 18.80
CA ALA A 119 17.89 -23.48 19.40
C ALA A 119 17.31 -24.14 20.67
N SER A 120 16.42 -23.45 21.38
CA SER A 120 15.67 -24.01 22.51
C SER A 120 14.50 -24.92 22.11
N GLY A 121 14.28 -25.12 20.82
CA GLY A 121 13.17 -25.90 20.28
C GLY A 121 11.83 -25.15 20.27
N GLN A 122 11.82 -23.86 20.58
CA GLN A 122 10.63 -23.02 20.58
C GLN A 122 10.46 -22.28 19.26
N ARG A 123 9.24 -21.81 18.98
CA ARG A 123 8.94 -20.95 17.85
C ARG A 123 8.90 -19.48 18.25
N VAL A 124 9.28 -18.61 17.33
CA VAL A 124 9.13 -17.16 17.47
C VAL A 124 7.69 -16.80 17.16
N HIS A 125 7.02 -16.04 18.03
CA HIS A 125 5.67 -15.52 17.80
C HIS A 125 5.73 -14.36 16.83
N LYS A 126 5.04 -14.48 15.68
CA LYS A 126 5.00 -13.47 14.63
C LYS A 126 3.58 -12.91 14.48
N TYR A 127 3.44 -11.62 14.74
CA TYR A 127 2.16 -10.91 14.73
C TYR A 127 1.95 -10.20 13.39
N ILE A 128 0.80 -10.44 12.76
CA ILE A 128 0.45 -9.96 11.42
C ILE A 128 -0.91 -9.26 11.48
N GLY A 129 -0.98 -8.01 11.01
CA GLY A 129 -2.17 -7.16 11.07
C GLY A 129 -3.18 -7.47 9.96
N TYR A 130 -3.83 -8.63 10.00
CA TYR A 130 -5.02 -8.90 9.20
C TYR A 130 -6.27 -8.58 10.02
N ASP A 131 -7.13 -7.68 9.51
CA ASP A 131 -8.37 -7.30 10.17
C ASP A 131 -9.46 -8.38 10.05
N ALA A 132 -10.57 -8.19 10.77
CA ALA A 132 -11.67 -9.15 10.81
C ALA A 132 -12.32 -9.42 9.43
N GLY A 133 -12.18 -8.49 8.47
CA GLY A 133 -12.67 -8.64 7.09
C GLY A 133 -11.76 -9.50 6.20
N GLU A 134 -10.52 -9.79 6.63
CA GLU A 134 -9.52 -10.50 5.83
C GLU A 134 -9.52 -12.03 6.04
N THR A 135 -10.66 -12.61 6.43
CA THR A 135 -10.82 -14.05 6.75
C THR A 135 -10.24 -14.99 5.68
N ARG A 136 -10.45 -14.67 4.38
CA ARG A 136 -9.91 -15.49 3.28
C ARG A 136 -8.39 -15.55 3.28
N ARG A 137 -7.72 -14.46 3.68
CA ARG A 137 -6.24 -14.43 3.75
C ARG A 137 -5.73 -15.33 4.85
N ILE A 138 -6.41 -15.34 6.00
CA ILE A 138 -6.08 -16.18 7.15
C ILE A 138 -6.30 -17.65 6.82
N GLN A 139 -7.45 -17.99 6.22
CA GLN A 139 -7.75 -19.35 5.78
C GLN A 139 -6.73 -19.90 4.79
N HIS A 140 -6.24 -19.06 3.85
CA HIS A 140 -5.18 -19.46 2.92
C HIS A 140 -3.80 -19.59 3.59
N ALA A 141 -3.55 -18.84 4.67
CA ALA A 141 -2.30 -18.93 5.41
C ALA A 141 -2.26 -20.14 6.36
N ALA A 142 -3.37 -20.54 6.93
CA ALA A 142 -3.45 -21.54 7.99
C ALA A 142 -2.67 -22.85 7.72
N PRO A 143 -2.76 -23.52 6.56
CA PRO A 143 -1.99 -24.75 6.32
C PRO A 143 -0.47 -24.50 6.31
N ILE A 144 -0.03 -23.34 5.84
CA ILE A 144 1.39 -22.96 5.81
C ILE A 144 1.86 -22.63 7.22
N ASP A 145 1.02 -21.95 8.00
CA ASP A 145 1.33 -21.52 9.36
C ASP A 145 1.42 -22.70 10.32
N GLU A 146 0.55 -23.70 10.17
CA GLU A 146 0.61 -24.94 10.94
C GLU A 146 1.89 -25.74 10.68
N ALA A 147 2.36 -25.74 9.43
CA ALA A 147 3.58 -26.44 9.03
C ALA A 147 4.87 -25.66 9.38
N ASP A 148 4.77 -24.39 9.79
CA ASP A 148 5.93 -23.54 10.07
C ASP A 148 6.63 -23.96 11.38
N LYS A 149 7.88 -24.40 11.25
CA LYS A 149 8.68 -24.87 12.38
C LYS A 149 9.39 -23.71 13.11
N LYS A 150 9.49 -22.55 12.49
CA LYS A 150 10.23 -21.39 13.03
C LYS A 150 9.32 -20.39 13.70
N TYR A 151 8.11 -20.20 13.14
CA TYR A 151 7.19 -19.17 13.59
C TYR A 151 5.85 -19.75 14.04
N GLU A 152 5.31 -19.16 15.10
CA GLU A 152 3.92 -19.24 15.49
C GLU A 152 3.24 -17.91 15.12
N LYS A 153 2.37 -17.93 14.10
CA LYS A 153 1.76 -16.72 13.58
C LYS A 153 0.46 -16.42 14.31
N HIS A 154 0.27 -15.13 14.61
CA HIS A 154 -0.89 -14.60 15.31
C HIS A 154 -1.54 -13.50 14.48
N TYR A 155 -2.86 -13.43 14.54
CA TYR A 155 -3.69 -12.46 13.83
C TYR A 155 -4.58 -11.69 14.81
N PRO A 156 -4.01 -10.83 15.68
CA PRO A 156 -4.74 -10.26 16.81
C PRO A 156 -5.97 -9.47 16.42
N LEU A 157 -5.90 -8.68 15.34
CA LEU A 157 -7.05 -7.89 14.90
C LEU A 157 -8.25 -8.77 14.53
N TYR A 158 -7.99 -9.92 13.90
CA TYR A 158 -9.02 -10.91 13.60
C TYR A 158 -9.56 -11.55 14.87
N GLU A 159 -8.69 -11.93 15.80
CA GLU A 159 -9.05 -12.54 17.09
C GLU A 159 -9.87 -11.58 17.96
N TRP A 160 -9.54 -10.28 17.93
CA TRP A 160 -10.29 -9.23 18.64
C TRP A 160 -11.56 -8.80 17.89
N GLY A 161 -11.79 -9.29 16.67
CA GLY A 161 -12.91 -8.89 15.82
C GLY A 161 -12.81 -7.47 15.28
N TRP A 162 -11.61 -6.88 15.24
CA TRP A 162 -11.42 -5.49 14.79
C TRP A 162 -11.50 -5.38 13.28
N THR A 163 -12.47 -4.59 12.82
CA THR A 163 -12.62 -4.21 11.43
C THR A 163 -11.66 -3.09 11.04
N ARG A 164 -11.61 -2.75 9.75
CA ARG A 164 -10.82 -1.61 9.26
C ARG A 164 -11.22 -0.29 9.94
N GLU A 165 -12.49 -0.09 10.22
CA GLU A 165 -13.03 1.11 10.87
C GLU A 165 -12.57 1.18 12.33
N GLU A 166 -12.65 0.08 13.06
CA GLU A 166 -12.15 0.01 14.44
C GLU A 166 -10.65 0.26 14.50
N CYS A 167 -9.88 -0.25 13.54
CA CYS A 167 -8.45 0.06 13.45
C CYS A 167 -8.20 1.57 13.31
N VAL A 168 -8.99 2.27 12.49
CA VAL A 168 -8.89 3.74 12.35
C VAL A 168 -9.21 4.43 13.66
N HIS A 169 -10.31 4.05 14.32
CA HIS A 169 -10.71 4.65 15.61
C HIS A 169 -9.68 4.46 16.72
N VAL A 170 -9.04 3.30 16.77
CA VAL A 170 -7.99 3.04 17.77
C VAL A 170 -6.77 3.93 17.55
N ILE A 171 -6.38 4.15 16.30
CA ILE A 171 -5.27 5.06 15.96
C ILE A 171 -5.59 6.50 16.36
N GLU A 172 -6.80 6.97 16.05
CA GLU A 172 -7.25 8.32 16.41
C GLU A 172 -7.32 8.53 17.94
N ARG A 173 -7.84 7.53 18.67
CA ARG A 173 -7.86 7.55 20.14
C ARG A 173 -6.47 7.57 20.76
N ALA A 174 -5.48 6.99 20.08
CA ALA A 174 -4.08 7.05 20.50
C ALA A 174 -3.43 8.42 20.23
N GLY A 175 -4.16 9.37 19.64
CA GLY A 175 -3.67 10.70 19.29
C GLY A 175 -2.75 10.73 18.07
N LEU A 176 -2.82 9.69 17.22
CA LEU A 176 -2.02 9.58 16.02
C LEU A 176 -2.81 10.01 14.77
N PRO A 177 -2.15 10.58 13.77
CA PRO A 177 -2.77 10.80 12.47
C PRO A 177 -3.10 9.48 11.80
N ARG A 178 -4.05 9.46 10.88
CA ARG A 178 -4.34 8.29 10.07
C ARG A 178 -3.16 8.02 9.14
N PRO A 179 -2.56 6.82 9.16
CA PRO A 179 -1.56 6.47 8.16
C PRO A 179 -2.23 6.42 6.78
N GLY A 180 -1.52 6.91 5.78
CA GLY A 180 -1.91 6.75 4.39
C GLY A 180 -1.90 5.26 3.98
N LYS A 181 -2.21 4.98 2.72
CA LYS A 181 -2.04 3.63 2.19
C LYS A 181 -0.56 3.33 2.01
N SER A 182 -0.05 2.39 2.78
CA SER A 182 1.30 1.86 2.63
C SER A 182 1.37 0.96 1.40
N SER A 183 2.00 1.46 0.36
CA SER A 183 2.29 0.72 -0.88
C SER A 183 3.40 1.43 -1.65
N CYS A 184 4.13 0.68 -2.49
CA CYS A 184 5.03 1.30 -3.44
C CYS A 184 4.26 2.29 -4.32
N PHE A 185 4.88 3.42 -4.67
CA PHE A 185 4.26 4.47 -5.51
C PHE A 185 3.90 3.97 -6.92
N PHE A 186 4.51 2.86 -7.36
CA PHE A 186 4.24 2.18 -8.64
C PHE A 186 3.52 0.83 -8.45
N CYS A 187 2.74 0.66 -7.39
CA CYS A 187 2.10 -0.63 -7.08
C CYS A 187 0.90 -0.89 -8.01
N PRO A 188 0.89 -2.00 -8.79
CA PRO A 188 -0.23 -2.34 -9.66
C PRO A 188 -1.57 -2.60 -8.95
N SER A 189 -1.58 -2.67 -7.63
CA SER A 189 -2.82 -2.80 -6.84
C SER A 189 -3.40 -1.46 -6.37
N MET A 190 -2.83 -0.34 -6.80
CA MET A 190 -3.41 0.98 -6.52
C MET A 190 -4.72 1.17 -7.28
N LYS A 191 -5.69 1.80 -6.61
CA LYS A 191 -6.96 2.19 -7.21
C LYS A 191 -6.81 3.51 -7.97
N LYS A 192 -7.68 3.77 -8.94
CA LYS A 192 -7.67 5.01 -9.73
C LYS A 192 -7.56 6.29 -8.87
N LYS A 193 -8.34 6.39 -7.80
CA LYS A 193 -8.26 7.52 -6.87
C LYS A 193 -6.91 7.66 -6.16
N GLU A 194 -6.23 6.55 -5.88
CA GLU A 194 -4.91 6.55 -5.25
C GLU A 194 -3.81 6.96 -6.25
N ILE A 195 -3.97 6.57 -7.52
CA ILE A 195 -3.11 7.01 -8.62
C ILE A 195 -3.32 8.51 -8.88
N GLN A 196 -4.56 8.98 -8.84
CA GLN A 196 -4.87 10.41 -8.93
C GLN A 196 -4.19 11.19 -7.81
N ALA A 197 -4.34 10.77 -6.56
CA ALA A 197 -3.67 11.39 -5.44
C ALA A 197 -2.13 11.35 -5.57
N LEU A 198 -1.57 10.32 -6.23
CA LEU A 198 -0.13 10.24 -6.49
C LEU A 198 0.34 11.34 -7.43
N TRP A 199 -0.29 11.54 -8.59
CA TRP A 199 0.16 12.60 -9.53
C TRP A 199 -0.13 14.01 -9.01
N GLU A 200 -1.17 14.19 -8.18
CA GLU A 200 -1.51 15.49 -7.58
C GLU A 200 -0.53 15.89 -6.46
N ASN A 201 -0.13 14.95 -5.62
CA ASN A 201 0.71 15.22 -4.44
C ASN A 201 2.20 14.91 -4.66
N TYR A 202 2.52 13.98 -5.56
CA TYR A 202 3.89 13.50 -5.82
C TYR A 202 4.12 13.29 -7.33
N PRO A 203 4.09 14.37 -8.13
CA PRO A 203 4.21 14.28 -9.59
C PRO A 203 5.49 13.57 -10.03
N ASP A 204 6.62 13.83 -9.37
CA ASP A 204 7.91 13.18 -9.68
C ASP A 204 7.84 11.65 -9.51
N LEU A 205 7.10 11.16 -8.49
CA LEU A 205 6.92 9.72 -8.29
C LEU A 205 5.98 9.12 -9.34
N PHE A 206 4.98 9.89 -9.76
CA PHE A 206 4.11 9.46 -10.85
C PHE A 206 4.88 9.35 -12.17
N GLU A 207 5.72 10.34 -12.51
CA GLU A 207 6.58 10.29 -13.69
C GLU A 207 7.52 9.07 -13.66
N ARG A 208 8.10 8.75 -12.51
CA ARG A 208 8.92 7.54 -12.34
C ARG A 208 8.10 6.26 -12.55
N ALA A 209 6.84 6.23 -12.12
CA ALA A 209 5.95 5.08 -12.36
C ALA A 209 5.63 4.93 -13.87
N ILE A 210 5.41 6.03 -14.59
CA ILE A 210 5.23 6.04 -16.04
C ILE A 210 6.51 5.58 -16.75
N ALA A 211 7.68 6.02 -16.30
CA ALA A 211 8.96 5.56 -16.84
C ALA A 211 9.16 4.05 -16.71
N LEU A 212 8.66 3.42 -15.63
CA LEU A 212 8.64 1.96 -15.48
C LEU A 212 7.71 1.30 -16.51
N GLU A 213 6.54 1.88 -16.81
CA GLU A 213 5.66 1.37 -17.87
C GLU A 213 6.37 1.39 -19.22
N HIS A 214 7.00 2.51 -19.59
CA HIS A 214 7.74 2.65 -20.83
C HIS A 214 8.93 1.69 -20.93
N GLY A 215 9.74 1.62 -19.87
CA GLY A 215 10.91 0.74 -19.83
C GLY A 215 10.57 -0.77 -19.90
N SER A 216 9.32 -1.13 -19.63
CA SER A 216 8.84 -2.51 -19.68
C SER A 216 8.04 -2.84 -20.97
N ALA A 217 7.76 -1.87 -21.81
CA ALA A 217 6.85 -2.03 -22.96
C ALA A 217 7.26 -3.16 -23.92
N GLU A 218 8.56 -3.30 -24.19
CA GLU A 218 9.09 -4.34 -25.09
C GLU A 218 8.99 -5.75 -24.49
N THR A 219 8.99 -5.89 -23.17
CA THR A 219 8.95 -7.18 -22.47
C THR A 219 7.54 -7.61 -22.09
N ASN A 220 6.56 -6.70 -22.17
CA ASN A 220 5.18 -6.90 -21.78
C ASN A 220 4.32 -7.48 -22.90
N VAL A 221 4.26 -8.81 -23.01
CA VAL A 221 3.40 -9.46 -24.03
C VAL A 221 1.92 -9.47 -23.63
N ASN A 222 1.63 -9.57 -22.31
CA ASN A 222 0.27 -9.81 -21.79
C ASN A 222 -0.24 -8.72 -20.85
N VAL A 223 0.49 -7.63 -20.67
CA VAL A 223 0.20 -6.56 -19.71
C VAL A 223 0.38 -5.23 -20.40
N LYS A 224 -0.63 -4.36 -20.35
CA LYS A 224 -0.59 -3.04 -20.99
C LYS A 224 0.14 -1.96 -20.18
N GLY A 225 0.33 -2.23 -18.89
CA GLY A 225 0.97 -1.29 -17.96
C GLY A 225 0.73 -1.71 -16.50
N LEU A 226 0.98 -0.81 -15.57
CA LEU A 226 0.77 -1.03 -14.12
C LEU A 226 -0.68 -1.36 -13.78
N GLY A 227 -1.64 -0.88 -14.55
CA GLY A 227 -3.05 -1.25 -14.42
C GLY A 227 -3.41 -2.62 -15.02
N ARG A 228 -2.45 -3.44 -15.47
CA ARG A 228 -2.64 -4.73 -16.13
C ARG A 228 -3.22 -4.61 -17.54
N ASN A 229 -4.54 -4.33 -17.65
CA ASN A 229 -5.27 -4.23 -18.91
C ASN A 229 -5.29 -2.80 -19.46
N TRP A 230 -4.70 -1.86 -18.76
CA TRP A 230 -4.59 -0.45 -19.09
C TRP A 230 -3.28 0.09 -18.52
N SER A 231 -2.75 1.20 -19.07
CA SER A 231 -1.58 1.89 -18.53
C SER A 231 -2.01 3.06 -17.64
N TRP A 232 -1.19 3.42 -16.65
CA TRP A 232 -1.43 4.61 -15.83
C TRP A 232 -1.35 5.87 -16.69
N GLU A 233 -0.46 5.89 -17.68
CA GLU A 233 -0.34 7.00 -18.63
C GLU A 233 -1.64 7.21 -19.40
N SER A 234 -2.24 6.14 -19.97
CA SER A 234 -3.51 6.28 -20.72
C SER A 234 -4.64 6.79 -19.82
N TYR A 235 -4.69 6.34 -18.56
CA TYR A 235 -5.67 6.83 -17.60
C TYR A 235 -5.46 8.31 -17.24
N TYR A 236 -4.21 8.73 -17.06
CA TYR A 236 -3.87 10.13 -16.80
C TYR A 236 -4.29 11.02 -17.99
N ASN A 237 -3.94 10.63 -19.20
CA ASN A 237 -4.27 11.40 -20.41
C ASN A 237 -5.80 11.51 -20.63
N GLU A 238 -6.54 10.42 -20.40
CA GLU A 238 -8.01 10.42 -20.45
C GLU A 238 -8.60 11.36 -19.38
N PHE A 239 -8.09 11.30 -18.18
CA PHE A 239 -8.54 12.16 -17.07
C PHE A 239 -8.30 13.64 -17.37
N MET A 240 -7.11 13.99 -17.86
CA MET A 240 -6.76 15.37 -18.18
C MET A 240 -7.59 15.91 -19.36
N ALA A 241 -7.80 15.12 -20.40
CA ALA A 241 -8.66 15.51 -21.52
C ALA A 241 -10.12 15.77 -21.11
N ASN A 242 -10.66 14.91 -20.21
CA ASN A 242 -12.02 15.12 -19.67
C ASN A 242 -12.10 16.39 -18.82
N LYS A 243 -11.08 16.66 -18.00
CA LYS A 243 -11.02 17.86 -17.16
C LYS A 243 -10.96 19.14 -18.00
N GLU A 244 -10.12 19.17 -19.05
CA GLU A 244 -10.05 20.28 -19.98
C GLU A 244 -11.39 20.53 -20.71
N PHE A 245 -12.08 19.44 -21.08
CA PHE A 245 -13.41 19.54 -21.69
C PHE A 245 -14.44 20.11 -20.72
N GLU A 246 -14.48 19.65 -19.47
CA GLU A 246 -15.39 20.18 -18.43
C GLU A 246 -15.10 21.66 -18.14
N GLU A 247 -13.84 22.06 -18.03
CA GLU A 247 -13.44 23.45 -17.82
C GLU A 247 -13.83 24.34 -19.00
N ALA A 248 -13.68 23.85 -20.23
CA ALA A 248 -14.10 24.57 -21.43
C ALA A 248 -15.62 24.76 -21.49
N GLN A 249 -16.40 23.75 -21.09
CA GLN A 249 -17.86 23.82 -21.03
C GLN A 249 -18.34 24.81 -19.96
N LEU A 250 -17.75 24.80 -18.78
CA LEU A 250 -18.05 25.76 -17.71
C LEU A 250 -17.78 27.21 -18.18
N THR A 251 -16.68 27.43 -18.90
CA THR A 251 -16.35 28.77 -19.44
C THR A 251 -17.38 29.22 -20.48
N PHE A 252 -17.89 28.32 -21.32
CA PHE A 252 -18.92 28.63 -22.28
C PHE A 252 -20.24 28.98 -21.59
N ASP A 253 -20.66 28.23 -20.59
CA ASP A 253 -21.88 28.48 -19.80
C ASP A 253 -21.77 29.80 -19.01
N GLN A 254 -20.57 30.17 -18.56
CA GLN A 254 -20.31 31.48 -17.93
C GLN A 254 -20.39 32.67 -18.93
N LEU A 255 -19.95 32.45 -20.16
CA LEU A 255 -20.03 33.47 -21.23
C LEU A 255 -21.47 33.71 -21.70
N PHE A 256 -22.34 32.71 -21.55
CA PHE A 256 -23.77 32.78 -21.99
C PHE A 256 -24.71 32.42 -20.85
N PRO A 257 -24.69 33.14 -19.68
CA PRO A 257 -25.50 32.80 -18.51
C PRO A 257 -27.01 32.94 -18.73
N ASP A 258 -27.41 33.65 -19.76
CA ASP A 258 -28.79 33.96 -20.12
C ASP A 258 -29.30 33.28 -21.39
N SER A 259 -28.75 32.12 -21.76
CA SER A 259 -29.38 31.30 -22.80
C SER A 259 -30.54 30.54 -22.15
N PRO A 260 -31.77 31.11 -22.06
CA PRO A 260 -32.92 30.31 -21.72
C PRO A 260 -32.98 29.22 -22.78
N GLY A 261 -33.23 27.97 -22.38
CA GLY A 261 -33.50 26.85 -23.33
C GLY A 261 -34.73 27.13 -24.18
N GLY A 262 -34.64 28.14 -25.01
CA GLY A 262 -35.64 28.64 -25.90
C GLY A 262 -35.07 28.74 -27.28
N CYS A 263 -35.77 28.16 -28.24
CA CYS A 263 -35.53 28.19 -29.66
C CYS A 263 -34.90 29.50 -30.15
N ILE A 264 -33.81 29.37 -30.92
CA ILE A 264 -33.11 30.46 -31.66
C ILE A 264 -34.01 31.11 -32.71
N CYS A 265 -35.24 30.70 -32.89
CA CYS A 265 -36.23 31.33 -33.77
C CYS A 265 -37.15 32.19 -32.89
N GLY A 266 -36.92 33.51 -32.87
CA GLY A 266 -37.76 34.52 -32.21
C GLY A 266 -39.19 34.59 -32.74
N ALA A 267 -39.90 33.48 -32.81
CA ALA A 267 -41.31 33.37 -33.09
C ALA A 267 -41.98 32.53 -31.99
N PRO A 268 -43.17 32.92 -31.49
CA PRO A 268 -43.88 32.11 -30.53
C PRO A 268 -44.27 30.78 -31.20
N CYS A 269 -43.76 29.68 -30.66
CA CYS A 269 -44.23 28.35 -31.04
C CYS A 269 -45.70 28.22 -30.67
N GLY A 270 -46.58 28.34 -31.65
CA GLY A 270 -47.96 27.96 -31.51
C GLY A 270 -48.07 26.49 -31.27
N CYS A 271 -48.41 26.10 -30.04
CA CYS A 271 -48.82 24.73 -29.75
C CYS A 271 -50.11 24.46 -30.57
N TYR A 272 -50.06 23.51 -31.46
CA TYR A 272 -51.26 22.96 -32.06
C TYR A 272 -51.97 22.10 -31.03
N ASP A 273 -53.11 22.58 -30.57
CA ASP A 273 -54.13 21.76 -29.95
C ASP A 273 -54.85 20.99 -31.05
N GLY A 274 -54.84 19.66 -30.97
CA GLY A 274 -55.55 18.76 -31.85
C GLY A 274 -55.36 17.31 -31.39
#